data_32dd71f5fcdb2d2775ccfd89bf5a3965
#
_entry.id   32dd71f5fcdb2d2775ccfd89bf5a3965
#
_cell.length_a   1.000
_cell.length_b   1.000
_cell.length_c   1.000
_cell.angle_alpha   90.00
_cell.angle_beta   90.00
_cell.angle_gamma   90.00
#
_symmetry.space_group_name_H-M   'P 1'
#
loop_
_entity.id
_entity.type
_entity.pdbx_description
1 polymer ?
#
loop_
_entity_poly.entity_id
_entity_poly.type
_entity_poly.pdbx_seq_one_letter_code
_entity_poly.pdbx_strand_id
1 'polypeptide(L)'
;SCDQTQEYAFPRPCAALHSAAMTRLLRPIAYLLLAFTSIAPSAAEQQDITAMVRGVVRVVLIASKGDEAYFVGHGSGFVVAPNKVLTNAHVVELLRTEKDLVIGIVPSEGKRGYGGKLIAYSPGNDLALIEVKDGRLPVSTFYAGALADGQHVTAIGYPATVDRAQGLDLAEMVQPLEPVKTGGTISTGRSSQAFDTILHTAPIAAGSSGGPLVDDCGRVLGVNSMGSVAESAADAEFGFAVSNREIASFLRQAGVQFRRTAVPCRSIAELDALEAKREADALILQQQQEQRNNMAREKVLSSARERASQDIVSARENMIALSGVLLLLGGLAFGGAMMFNAEHKPRQRKRAMLGGAVLSVAAVVVFFLRPSFSGIEDKVAMLPV
;
A
#
# COMPACT_ATOMS: atom_id res chain seq x y z
N SER A 1 -31.41 -52.44 -34.14
CA SER A 1 -31.30 -52.28 -35.62
C SER A 1 -30.19 -51.30 -35.89
N CYS A 2 -29.07 -51.86 -36.33
CA CYS A 2 -28.47 -51.74 -37.68
C CYS A 2 -27.97 -50.32 -37.96
N ASP A 3 -26.84 -50.05 -38.44
CA ASP A 3 -25.80 -50.89 -39.13
C ASP A 3 -24.63 -49.95 -39.45
N GLN A 4 -23.39 -50.43 -39.34
CA GLN A 4 -22.29 -50.40 -40.30
C GLN A 4 -22.19 -49.11 -41.18
N THR A 5 -21.03 -48.53 -41.41
CA THR A 5 -19.82 -49.07 -42.02
C THR A 5 -18.70 -48.02 -42.14
N GLN A 6 -17.48 -48.52 -42.05
CA GLN A 6 -16.31 -48.34 -42.93
C GLN A 6 -15.34 -47.15 -42.62
N GLU A 7 -14.24 -47.54 -42.08
CA GLU A 7 -12.86 -47.56 -42.63
C GLU A 7 -12.53 -46.56 -43.75
N TYR A 8 -11.57 -45.63 -43.45
CA TYR A 8 -10.47 -45.35 -44.37
C TYR A 8 -9.23 -44.92 -43.53
N ALA A 9 -8.24 -45.79 -43.63
CA ALA A 9 -6.87 -45.54 -43.17
C ALA A 9 -6.13 -44.68 -44.19
N PHE A 10 -5.36 -43.70 -43.75
CA PHE A 10 -4.21 -43.17 -44.46
C PHE A 10 -3.08 -42.80 -43.51
N PRO A 11 -1.82 -42.83 -43.96
CA PRO A 11 -0.66 -43.21 -43.16
C PRO A 11 0.04 -42.03 -42.46
N ARG A 12 0.73 -42.36 -41.36
CA ARG A 12 1.66 -41.47 -40.67
C ARG A 12 2.91 -41.19 -41.49
N PRO A 13 3.46 -39.98 -41.52
CA PRO A 13 4.90 -39.82 -41.62
C PRO A 13 5.53 -39.56 -40.26
N CYS A 14 6.54 -40.34 -39.93
CA CYS A 14 7.52 -40.09 -38.91
C CYS A 14 8.25 -38.79 -39.18
N ALA A 15 8.23 -37.88 -38.20
CA ALA A 15 9.28 -36.89 -38.00
C ALA A 15 9.39 -36.61 -36.49
N ALA A 16 10.15 -37.46 -35.86
CA ALA A 16 10.72 -37.17 -34.54
C ALA A 16 12.00 -36.33 -34.71
N LEU A 17 12.35 -35.61 -33.67
CA LEU A 17 13.55 -34.79 -33.47
C LEU A 17 13.44 -33.34 -33.98
N HIS A 18 12.99 -32.44 -33.07
CA HIS A 18 13.56 -31.12 -32.79
C HIS A 18 12.69 -30.29 -31.81
N SER A 19 12.24 -30.88 -30.70
CA SER A 19 11.41 -30.12 -29.71
C SER A 19 11.92 -30.13 -28.27
N ALA A 20 13.12 -30.65 -28.00
CA ALA A 20 13.58 -30.79 -26.62
C ALA A 20 14.44 -29.60 -26.09
N ALA A 21 14.91 -28.72 -26.98
CA ALA A 21 15.80 -27.60 -26.59
C ALA A 21 15.05 -26.28 -26.30
N MET A 22 13.88 -26.06 -26.88
CA MET A 22 13.12 -24.82 -26.76
C MET A 22 12.24 -24.76 -25.51
N THR A 23 11.90 -25.89 -24.91
CA THR A 23 11.08 -25.96 -23.70
C THR A 23 11.88 -25.75 -22.39
N ARG A 24 13.21 -25.84 -22.43
CA ARG A 24 14.05 -25.61 -21.26
C ARG A 24 14.37 -24.12 -21.00
N LEU A 25 14.31 -23.27 -22.03
CA LEU A 25 14.54 -21.81 -21.89
C LEU A 25 13.27 -21.01 -21.50
N LEU A 26 12.08 -21.54 -21.77
CA LEU A 26 10.81 -20.88 -21.44
C LEU A 26 10.33 -21.12 -20.00
N ARG A 27 10.84 -22.15 -19.32
CA ARG A 27 10.47 -22.44 -17.92
C ARG A 27 10.91 -21.37 -16.90
N PRO A 28 12.12 -20.81 -16.91
CA PRO A 28 12.50 -19.75 -15.98
C PRO A 28 11.76 -18.43 -16.23
N ILE A 29 11.39 -18.12 -17.47
CA ILE A 29 10.64 -16.90 -17.80
C ILE A 29 9.18 -17.00 -17.33
N ALA A 30 8.55 -18.18 -17.42
CA ALA A 30 7.20 -18.40 -16.89
C ALA A 30 7.14 -18.32 -15.37
N TYR A 31 8.16 -18.79 -14.65
CA TYR A 31 8.24 -18.63 -13.19
C TYR A 31 8.56 -17.19 -12.76
N LEU A 32 9.31 -16.43 -13.55
CA LEU A 32 9.57 -15.01 -13.28
C LEU A 32 8.32 -14.15 -13.50
N LEU A 33 7.48 -14.48 -14.48
CA LEU A 33 6.19 -13.82 -14.74
C LEU A 33 5.11 -14.17 -13.68
N LEU A 34 5.12 -15.41 -13.14
CA LEU A 34 4.20 -15.79 -12.06
C LEU A 34 4.56 -15.14 -10.69
N ALA A 35 5.83 -14.80 -10.47
CA ALA A 35 6.25 -14.13 -9.24
C ALA A 35 5.86 -12.63 -9.19
N PHE A 36 5.46 -12.02 -10.31
CA PHE A 36 5.03 -10.62 -10.38
C PHE A 36 3.52 -10.42 -10.21
N THR A 37 2.71 -11.48 -10.11
CA THR A 37 1.23 -11.36 -10.06
C THR A 37 0.63 -11.40 -8.66
N SER A 38 1.41 -11.25 -7.59
CA SER A 38 0.89 -11.44 -6.22
C SER A 38 1.07 -10.25 -5.28
N ILE A 39 1.23 -9.04 -5.80
CA ILE A 39 1.06 -7.84 -4.98
C ILE A 39 -0.02 -6.98 -5.63
N ALA A 40 -1.25 -7.50 -5.62
CA ALA A 40 -2.38 -6.60 -5.61
C ALA A 40 -2.32 -5.88 -4.25
N PRO A 41 -2.19 -4.54 -4.18
CA PRO A 41 -2.48 -3.85 -2.94
C PRO A 41 -3.91 -4.27 -2.59
N SER A 42 -4.08 -4.89 -1.41
CA SER A 42 -5.39 -5.00 -0.80
C SER A 42 -5.92 -3.56 -0.80
N ALA A 43 -6.87 -3.26 -1.67
CA ALA A 43 -7.68 -2.07 -1.58
C ALA A 43 -8.23 -2.13 -0.16
N ALA A 44 -7.70 -1.29 0.74
CA ALA A 44 -8.27 -1.11 2.05
C ALA A 44 -9.70 -0.67 1.76
N GLU A 45 -10.63 -1.60 1.94
CA GLU A 45 -12.05 -1.39 1.76
C GLU A 45 -12.38 -0.21 2.66
N GLN A 46 -12.62 0.94 2.05
CA GLN A 46 -12.97 2.17 2.74
C GLN A 46 -14.32 1.87 3.39
N GLN A 47 -14.29 1.50 4.66
CA GLN A 47 -15.50 1.20 5.40
C GLN A 47 -16.27 2.52 5.54
N ASP A 48 -17.36 2.61 4.85
CA ASP A 48 -18.32 3.70 4.91
C ASP A 48 -19.24 3.47 6.13
N ILE A 49 -19.67 4.55 6.77
CA ILE A 49 -20.71 4.53 7.82
C ILE A 49 -21.95 3.75 7.34
N THR A 50 -22.29 3.85 6.06
CA THR A 50 -23.39 3.10 5.44
C THR A 50 -23.20 1.57 5.54
N ALA A 51 -21.98 1.08 5.36
CA ALA A 51 -21.66 -0.35 5.53
C ALA A 51 -21.78 -0.77 7.00
N MET A 52 -21.38 0.11 7.94
CA MET A 52 -21.49 -0.14 9.37
C MET A 52 -22.96 -0.23 9.81
N VAL A 53 -23.84 0.61 9.28
CA VAL A 53 -25.29 0.64 9.60
C VAL A 53 -25.94 -0.74 9.41
N ARG A 54 -25.53 -1.51 8.40
CA ARG A 54 -26.04 -2.87 8.16
C ARG A 54 -25.71 -3.85 9.28
N GLY A 55 -24.69 -3.57 10.07
CA GLY A 55 -24.33 -4.36 11.25
C GLY A 55 -24.99 -3.90 12.55
N VAL A 56 -25.75 -2.79 12.52
CA VAL A 56 -26.46 -2.29 13.70
C VAL A 56 -27.82 -2.95 13.78
N VAL A 57 -28.22 -3.29 15.00
CA VAL A 57 -29.47 -3.99 15.28
C VAL A 57 -30.22 -3.32 16.42
N ARG A 58 -31.54 -3.40 16.38
CA ARG A 58 -32.40 -3.14 17.56
C ARG A 58 -32.48 -4.40 18.40
N VAL A 59 -32.22 -4.29 19.69
CA VAL A 59 -32.34 -5.35 20.68
C VAL A 59 -33.66 -5.14 21.41
N VAL A 60 -34.65 -6.00 21.21
CA VAL A 60 -35.97 -5.90 21.84
C VAL A 60 -36.13 -6.94 22.92
N LEU A 61 -36.74 -6.56 24.01
CA LEU A 61 -37.20 -7.46 25.09
C LEU A 61 -38.71 -7.63 25.01
N ILE A 62 -39.15 -8.87 24.87
CA ILE A 62 -40.55 -9.25 24.73
C ILE A 62 -40.90 -10.21 25.84
N ALA A 63 -41.91 -9.88 26.61
CA ALA A 63 -42.55 -10.80 27.57
C ALA A 63 -43.67 -11.61 26.89
N SER A 64 -43.79 -12.88 27.27
CA SER A 64 -44.88 -13.75 26.81
C SER A 64 -45.75 -14.11 28.01
N LYS A 65 -47.05 -13.86 27.90
CA LYS A 65 -48.03 -14.28 28.92
C LYS A 65 -49.20 -15.01 28.23
N GLY A 66 -49.12 -16.34 28.24
CA GLY A 66 -50.03 -17.17 27.43
C GLY A 66 -49.70 -16.98 25.93
N ASP A 67 -50.73 -16.65 25.13
CA ASP A 67 -50.61 -16.40 23.68
C ASP A 67 -50.35 -14.92 23.33
N GLU A 68 -50.26 -14.05 24.34
CA GLU A 68 -50.02 -12.62 24.14
C GLU A 68 -48.53 -12.27 24.35
N ALA A 69 -47.99 -11.43 23.45
CA ALA A 69 -46.65 -10.89 23.53
C ALA A 69 -46.68 -9.40 23.88
N TYR A 70 -45.89 -9.01 24.87
CA TYR A 70 -45.80 -7.63 25.36
C TYR A 70 -44.40 -7.07 25.16
N PHE A 71 -44.34 -5.87 24.62
CA PHE A 71 -43.08 -5.12 24.54
C PHE A 71 -42.68 -4.61 25.93
N VAL A 72 -41.49 -4.97 26.39
CA VAL A 72 -40.94 -4.56 27.68
C VAL A 72 -39.99 -3.38 27.53
N GLY A 73 -39.18 -3.40 26.48
CA GLY A 73 -38.21 -2.34 26.18
C GLY A 73 -37.29 -2.72 25.04
N HIS A 74 -36.49 -1.76 24.64
CA HIS A 74 -35.47 -2.01 23.63
C HIS A 74 -34.20 -1.22 23.91
N GLY A 75 -33.12 -1.63 23.26
CA GLY A 75 -31.89 -0.93 23.10
C GLY A 75 -31.30 -1.16 21.72
N SER A 76 -30.12 -0.75 21.54
CA SER A 76 -29.35 -0.96 20.33
C SER A 76 -28.27 -2.04 20.53
N GLY A 77 -27.72 -2.56 19.45
CA GLY A 77 -26.59 -3.46 19.46
C GLY A 77 -25.91 -3.43 18.09
N PHE A 78 -24.78 -4.09 17.98
CA PHE A 78 -24.12 -4.27 16.70
C PHE A 78 -23.36 -5.59 16.62
N VAL A 79 -23.10 -6.04 15.41
CA VAL A 79 -22.55 -7.37 15.13
C VAL A 79 -21.02 -7.35 15.26
N VAL A 80 -20.50 -8.17 16.17
CA VAL A 80 -19.05 -8.34 16.41
C VAL A 80 -18.49 -9.63 15.81
N ALA A 81 -19.35 -10.62 15.55
CA ALA A 81 -19.06 -11.83 14.80
C ALA A 81 -20.34 -12.26 14.05
N PRO A 82 -20.28 -13.12 13.02
CA PRO A 82 -21.43 -13.38 12.13
C PRO A 82 -22.77 -13.70 12.79
N ASN A 83 -22.75 -14.24 13.99
CA ASN A 83 -23.94 -14.58 14.79
C ASN A 83 -23.86 -14.02 16.22
N LYS A 84 -23.07 -12.97 16.47
CA LYS A 84 -22.89 -12.40 17.81
C LYS A 84 -23.07 -10.90 17.79
N VAL A 85 -23.95 -10.43 18.65
CA VAL A 85 -24.32 -9.02 18.84
C VAL A 85 -23.81 -8.56 20.20
N LEU A 86 -23.08 -7.44 20.20
CA LEU A 86 -22.67 -6.72 21.40
C LEU A 86 -23.73 -5.65 21.71
N THR A 87 -24.07 -5.53 22.98
CA THR A 87 -24.96 -4.48 23.54
C THR A 87 -24.51 -4.13 24.96
N ASN A 88 -25.24 -3.23 25.63
CA ASN A 88 -25.00 -2.96 27.04
C ASN A 88 -25.64 -4.02 27.97
N ALA A 89 -25.06 -4.18 29.16
CA ALA A 89 -25.55 -5.08 30.17
C ALA A 89 -26.96 -4.64 30.67
N HIS A 90 -27.16 -3.35 30.93
CA HIS A 90 -28.43 -2.83 31.42
C HIS A 90 -29.59 -3.02 30.41
N VAL A 91 -29.28 -3.05 29.10
CA VAL A 91 -30.31 -3.30 28.06
C VAL A 91 -30.98 -4.68 28.23
N VAL A 92 -30.24 -5.67 28.72
CA VAL A 92 -30.69 -7.06 28.87
C VAL A 92 -30.77 -7.51 30.32
N GLU A 93 -30.67 -6.61 31.27
CA GLU A 93 -30.62 -6.91 32.70
C GLU A 93 -31.84 -7.67 33.18
N LEU A 94 -33.04 -7.30 32.71
CA LEU A 94 -34.30 -7.91 33.09
C LEU A 94 -34.37 -9.42 32.78
N LEU A 95 -33.62 -9.91 31.79
CA LEU A 95 -33.53 -11.35 31.49
C LEU A 95 -32.98 -12.19 32.63
N ARG A 96 -32.36 -11.58 33.62
CA ARG A 96 -31.77 -12.28 34.79
C ARG A 96 -32.78 -12.47 35.90
N THR A 97 -33.78 -11.64 35.94
CA THR A 97 -34.84 -11.65 36.98
C THR A 97 -36.15 -12.21 36.48
N GLU A 98 -36.48 -11.97 35.22
CA GLU A 98 -37.75 -12.36 34.59
C GLU A 98 -37.57 -13.57 33.67
N LYS A 99 -38.28 -14.67 33.94
CA LYS A 99 -38.13 -15.95 33.23
C LYS A 99 -38.86 -15.99 31.88
N ASP A 100 -39.87 -15.15 31.72
CA ASP A 100 -40.77 -15.18 30.55
C ASP A 100 -40.37 -14.14 29.50
N LEU A 101 -39.13 -13.61 29.59
CA LEU A 101 -38.58 -12.68 28.62
C LEU A 101 -37.78 -13.40 27.54
N VAL A 102 -37.97 -12.96 26.30
CA VAL A 102 -37.19 -13.35 25.14
C VAL A 102 -36.51 -12.15 24.50
N ILE A 103 -35.34 -12.40 23.90
CA ILE A 103 -34.62 -11.39 23.13
C ILE A 103 -34.97 -11.53 21.65
N GLY A 104 -35.41 -10.42 21.04
CA GLY A 104 -35.49 -10.24 19.61
C GLY A 104 -34.32 -9.40 19.10
N ILE A 105 -33.71 -9.79 17.99
CA ILE A 105 -32.67 -9.05 17.27
C ILE A 105 -33.27 -8.62 15.94
N VAL A 106 -33.49 -7.33 15.77
CA VAL A 106 -34.06 -6.74 14.56
C VAL A 106 -32.97 -6.00 13.80
N PRO A 107 -32.58 -6.49 12.62
CA PRO A 107 -31.52 -5.85 11.81
C PRO A 107 -32.03 -4.54 11.20
N SER A 108 -31.08 -3.71 10.74
CA SER A 108 -31.40 -2.45 10.04
C SER A 108 -32.05 -2.65 8.67
N GLU A 109 -31.81 -3.79 8.04
CA GLU A 109 -32.32 -4.16 6.73
C GLU A 109 -32.68 -5.66 6.69
N GLY A 110 -33.51 -6.07 5.73
CA GLY A 110 -33.88 -7.46 5.55
C GLY A 110 -35.41 -7.66 5.63
N LYS A 111 -35.83 -8.87 5.94
CA LYS A 111 -37.29 -9.24 5.92
C LYS A 111 -37.83 -9.61 7.29
N ARG A 112 -37.00 -9.88 8.28
CA ARG A 112 -37.46 -10.38 9.61
C ARG A 112 -36.39 -10.13 10.69
N GLY A 113 -36.86 -10.12 11.94
CA GLY A 113 -36.02 -10.26 13.12
C GLY A 113 -35.59 -11.71 13.40
N TYR A 114 -34.70 -11.87 14.34
CA TYR A 114 -34.11 -13.13 14.78
C TYR A 114 -34.30 -13.29 16.30
N GLY A 115 -34.36 -14.50 16.79
CA GLY A 115 -34.25 -14.78 18.22
C GLY A 115 -32.80 -14.63 18.71
N GLY A 116 -32.63 -14.11 19.92
CA GLY A 116 -31.36 -13.98 20.59
C GLY A 116 -31.25 -14.84 21.84
N LYS A 117 -30.02 -15.20 22.24
CA LYS A 117 -29.70 -15.84 23.50
C LYS A 117 -28.51 -15.09 24.16
N LEU A 118 -28.71 -14.65 25.39
CA LEU A 118 -27.61 -14.04 26.19
C LEU A 118 -26.57 -15.12 26.47
N ILE A 119 -25.30 -14.86 26.09
CA ILE A 119 -24.18 -15.80 26.25
C ILE A 119 -23.06 -15.26 27.13
N ALA A 120 -22.92 -13.93 27.29
CA ALA A 120 -22.03 -13.32 28.23
C ALA A 120 -22.63 -12.02 28.77
N TYR A 121 -22.36 -11.72 30.04
CA TYR A 121 -22.91 -10.57 30.76
C TYR A 121 -21.88 -10.02 31.74
N SER A 122 -21.57 -8.75 31.64
CA SER A 122 -20.58 -8.06 32.48
C SER A 122 -21.13 -6.71 32.94
N PRO A 123 -21.78 -6.66 34.10
CA PRO A 123 -22.35 -5.42 34.63
C PRO A 123 -21.28 -4.40 35.06
N GLY A 124 -20.07 -4.87 35.40
CA GLY A 124 -18.96 -4.01 35.85
C GLY A 124 -18.43 -3.06 34.79
N ASN A 125 -18.57 -3.38 33.49
CA ASN A 125 -18.23 -2.52 32.37
C ASN A 125 -19.40 -2.32 31.39
N ASP A 126 -20.61 -2.62 31.85
CA ASP A 126 -21.86 -2.44 31.12
C ASP A 126 -21.88 -3.08 29.72
N LEU A 127 -21.43 -4.34 29.59
CA LEU A 127 -21.39 -5.06 28.33
C LEU A 127 -22.15 -6.41 28.41
N ALA A 128 -22.85 -6.74 27.32
CA ALA A 128 -23.50 -8.03 27.14
C ALA A 128 -23.33 -8.55 25.71
N LEU A 129 -23.24 -9.87 25.57
CA LEU A 129 -23.10 -10.55 24.29
C LEU A 129 -24.28 -11.48 24.05
N ILE A 130 -24.91 -11.31 22.89
CA ILE A 130 -26.09 -12.08 22.48
C ILE A 130 -25.69 -12.95 21.28
N GLU A 131 -26.02 -14.22 21.33
CA GLU A 131 -25.94 -15.12 20.18
C GLU A 131 -27.24 -15.05 19.38
N VAL A 132 -27.12 -14.79 18.08
CA VAL A 132 -28.25 -14.75 17.13
C VAL A 132 -28.55 -16.16 16.65
N LYS A 133 -29.81 -16.61 16.78
CA LYS A 133 -30.26 -17.90 16.29
C LYS A 133 -30.57 -17.80 14.79
N ASP A 134 -30.05 -18.75 14.02
CA ASP A 134 -30.39 -18.92 12.59
C ASP A 134 -30.16 -17.66 11.72
N GLY A 135 -29.24 -16.77 12.14
CA GLY A 135 -28.90 -15.53 11.45
C GLY A 135 -27.41 -15.31 11.28
N ARG A 136 -27.03 -14.74 10.15
CA ARG A 136 -25.67 -14.18 9.93
C ARG A 136 -25.82 -12.75 9.47
N LEU A 137 -25.19 -11.84 10.19
CA LEU A 137 -25.29 -10.40 9.97
C LEU A 137 -23.91 -9.82 9.64
N PRO A 138 -23.85 -8.67 8.97
CA PRO A 138 -22.58 -7.99 8.65
C PRO A 138 -21.80 -7.64 9.91
N VAL A 139 -20.49 -7.95 9.88
CA VAL A 139 -19.60 -7.80 11.05
C VAL A 139 -18.91 -6.46 11.02
N SER A 140 -18.96 -5.75 12.14
CA SER A 140 -18.29 -4.46 12.36
C SER A 140 -16.78 -4.60 12.51
N THR A 141 -16.05 -3.53 12.18
CA THR A 141 -14.59 -3.43 12.41
C THR A 141 -14.32 -2.40 13.47
N PHE A 142 -13.45 -2.72 14.40
CA PHE A 142 -13.03 -1.84 15.49
C PHE A 142 -11.78 -1.04 15.14
N TYR A 143 -11.73 0.22 15.55
CA TYR A 143 -10.52 1.01 15.49
C TYR A 143 -9.65 0.73 16.72
N ALA A 144 -8.39 0.37 16.49
CA ALA A 144 -7.42 0.03 17.53
C ALA A 144 -6.33 1.11 17.73
N GLY A 145 -6.43 2.24 17.02
CA GLY A 145 -5.51 3.37 17.18
C GLY A 145 -5.87 4.29 18.34
N ALA A 146 -5.05 5.31 18.57
CA ALA A 146 -5.32 6.36 19.55
C ALA A 146 -6.46 7.27 19.08
N LEU A 147 -7.30 7.67 20.01
CA LEU A 147 -8.36 8.65 19.79
C LEU A 147 -7.82 10.06 20.02
N ALA A 148 -8.30 11.03 19.25
CA ALA A 148 -7.91 12.43 19.38
C ALA A 148 -9.06 13.30 19.89
N ASP A 149 -8.72 14.33 20.65
CA ASP A 149 -9.67 15.36 21.06
C ASP A 149 -10.24 16.08 19.86
N GLY A 150 -11.54 16.34 19.88
CA GLY A 150 -12.24 16.97 18.77
C GLY A 150 -12.41 16.06 17.56
N GLN A 151 -11.97 14.79 17.60
CA GLN A 151 -12.22 13.82 16.52
C GLN A 151 -13.72 13.69 16.29
N HIS A 152 -14.14 13.81 15.03
CA HIS A 152 -15.54 13.61 14.64
C HIS A 152 -15.97 12.17 14.88
N VAL A 153 -17.20 12.00 15.39
CA VAL A 153 -17.79 10.70 15.70
C VAL A 153 -19.28 10.71 15.38
N THR A 154 -19.81 9.53 15.07
CA THR A 154 -21.23 9.29 14.86
C THR A 154 -21.72 8.21 15.82
N ALA A 155 -22.72 8.56 16.64
CA ALA A 155 -23.46 7.57 17.43
C ALA A 155 -24.60 7.01 16.59
N ILE A 156 -24.75 5.67 16.57
CA ILE A 156 -25.75 4.98 15.76
C ILE A 156 -26.61 4.11 16.67
N GLY A 157 -27.95 4.20 16.53
CA GLY A 157 -28.85 3.41 17.37
C GLY A 157 -30.31 3.69 17.12
N TYR A 158 -31.18 3.20 18.04
CA TYR A 158 -32.63 3.27 17.94
C TYR A 158 -33.21 4.07 19.14
N PRO A 159 -33.15 5.41 19.11
CA PRO A 159 -33.62 6.24 20.21
C PRO A 159 -35.17 6.17 20.35
N ALA A 160 -35.65 5.80 21.52
CA ALA A 160 -37.09 5.67 21.83
C ALA A 160 -37.85 6.99 21.67
N THR A 161 -37.18 8.14 21.76
CA THR A 161 -37.81 9.45 21.52
C THR A 161 -38.20 9.62 20.06
N VAL A 162 -37.39 9.09 19.12
CA VAL A 162 -37.65 9.11 17.66
C VAL A 162 -38.75 8.13 17.33
N ASP A 163 -38.70 6.88 17.86
CA ASP A 163 -39.74 5.87 17.68
C ASP A 163 -41.12 6.38 18.10
N ARG A 164 -41.19 7.05 19.26
CA ARG A 164 -42.44 7.66 19.74
C ARG A 164 -42.90 8.84 18.87
N ALA A 165 -41.99 9.67 18.41
CA ALA A 165 -42.31 10.78 17.52
C ALA A 165 -42.83 10.30 16.16
N GLN A 166 -42.38 9.13 15.69
CA GLN A 166 -42.87 8.47 14.48
C GLN A 166 -44.16 7.67 14.71
N GLY A 167 -44.59 7.46 15.96
CA GLY A 167 -45.77 6.72 16.31
C GLY A 167 -45.65 5.21 16.12
N LEU A 168 -44.43 4.66 16.15
CA LEU A 168 -44.16 3.24 15.92
C LEU A 168 -44.83 2.38 16.98
N ASP A 169 -45.60 1.37 16.54
CA ASP A 169 -46.17 0.33 17.38
C ASP A 169 -45.22 -0.88 17.54
N LEU A 170 -45.62 -1.86 18.36
CA LEU A 170 -44.83 -3.06 18.59
C LEU A 170 -44.56 -3.84 17.29
N ALA A 171 -45.55 -3.95 16.43
CA ALA A 171 -45.45 -4.73 15.20
C ALA A 171 -44.43 -4.10 14.24
N GLU A 172 -44.32 -2.78 14.23
CA GLU A 172 -43.36 -2.01 13.45
C GLU A 172 -41.97 -2.06 14.09
N MET A 173 -41.86 -1.98 15.41
CA MET A 173 -40.57 -2.04 16.13
C MET A 173 -39.85 -3.39 15.97
N VAL A 174 -40.54 -4.48 15.67
CA VAL A 174 -39.98 -5.81 15.42
C VAL A 174 -39.67 -6.06 13.93
N GLN A 175 -39.95 -5.08 13.06
CA GLN A 175 -39.58 -5.11 11.65
C GLN A 175 -38.24 -4.40 11.41
N PRO A 176 -37.48 -4.83 10.39
CA PRO A 176 -36.26 -4.13 9.99
C PRO A 176 -36.51 -2.65 9.71
N LEU A 177 -35.73 -1.79 10.37
CA LEU A 177 -35.82 -0.34 10.26
C LEU A 177 -34.39 0.25 10.37
N GLU A 178 -34.12 1.28 9.59
CA GLU A 178 -32.82 1.96 9.62
C GLU A 178 -32.61 2.68 10.96
N PRO A 179 -31.39 2.56 11.59
CA PRO A 179 -31.10 3.26 12.83
C PRO A 179 -30.86 4.75 12.60
N VAL A 180 -31.05 5.53 13.66
CA VAL A 180 -30.74 6.96 13.69
C VAL A 180 -29.24 7.17 13.85
N LYS A 181 -28.71 8.16 13.15
CA LYS A 181 -27.29 8.59 13.19
C LYS A 181 -27.22 10.01 13.75
N THR A 182 -26.41 10.23 14.77
CA THR A 182 -26.18 11.54 15.39
C THR A 182 -24.68 11.87 15.41
N GLY A 183 -24.31 13.01 14.85
CA GLY A 183 -22.89 13.46 14.78
C GLY A 183 -22.49 14.24 16.02
N GLY A 184 -21.22 14.14 16.38
CA GLY A 184 -20.58 14.88 17.45
C GLY A 184 -19.07 14.76 17.40
N THR A 185 -18.39 15.08 18.50
CA THR A 185 -16.94 14.99 18.63
C THR A 185 -16.55 14.31 19.93
N ILE A 186 -15.35 13.73 19.98
CA ILE A 186 -14.74 13.22 21.20
C ILE A 186 -14.38 14.41 22.08
N SER A 187 -14.78 14.32 23.36
CA SER A 187 -14.35 15.23 24.42
C SER A 187 -13.48 14.43 25.38
N THR A 188 -12.21 14.73 25.46
CA THR A 188 -11.32 14.01 26.37
C THR A 188 -11.27 14.63 27.76
N GLY A 189 -10.72 13.88 28.67
CA GLY A 189 -10.35 14.35 29.97
C GLY A 189 -11.04 13.70 31.16
N ARG A 190 -12.14 13.00 30.99
CA ARG A 190 -12.80 12.30 32.10
C ARG A 190 -13.37 10.98 31.64
N SER A 191 -12.78 9.88 32.11
CA SER A 191 -13.38 8.57 32.05
C SER A 191 -14.30 8.36 33.26
N SER A 192 -15.27 7.45 33.13
CA SER A 192 -16.06 7.01 34.28
C SER A 192 -15.16 6.45 35.38
N GLN A 193 -15.56 6.61 36.65
CA GLN A 193 -14.82 6.00 37.76
C GLN A 193 -14.89 4.47 37.79
N ALA A 194 -15.90 3.89 37.16
CA ALA A 194 -16.15 2.45 37.21
C ALA A 194 -15.38 1.66 36.11
N PHE A 195 -15.29 2.21 34.90
CA PHE A 195 -14.62 1.59 33.75
C PHE A 195 -14.22 2.63 32.71
N ASP A 196 -13.37 2.25 31.77
CA ASP A 196 -12.84 3.15 30.74
C ASP A 196 -13.92 3.54 29.74
N THR A 197 -14.22 4.85 29.65
CA THR A 197 -15.25 5.40 28.78
C THR A 197 -14.69 6.52 27.88
N ILE A 198 -15.35 6.69 26.73
CA ILE A 198 -15.17 7.81 25.82
C ILE A 198 -16.28 8.80 26.06
N LEU A 199 -15.93 10.06 26.40
CA LEU A 199 -16.85 11.17 26.47
C LEU A 199 -17.02 11.78 25.08
N HIS A 200 -18.26 12.02 24.63
CA HIS A 200 -18.56 12.60 23.33
C HIS A 200 -19.78 13.51 23.35
N THR A 201 -19.90 14.37 22.35
CA THR A 201 -21.00 15.34 22.22
C THR A 201 -22.11 14.86 21.26
N ALA A 202 -21.97 13.67 20.64
CA ALA A 202 -23.04 13.13 19.78
C ALA A 202 -24.27 12.86 20.64
N PRO A 203 -25.45 13.41 20.29
CA PRO A 203 -26.67 13.20 21.05
C PRO A 203 -27.07 11.72 21.10
N ILE A 204 -27.37 11.23 22.29
CA ILE A 204 -27.92 9.88 22.53
C ILE A 204 -29.15 9.98 23.44
N ALA A 205 -30.06 9.03 23.30
CA ALA A 205 -31.29 8.94 24.12
C ALA A 205 -31.53 7.50 24.56
N ALA A 206 -32.45 7.30 25.46
CA ALA A 206 -32.93 5.96 25.84
C ALA A 206 -33.24 5.15 24.57
N GLY A 207 -32.76 3.90 24.49
CA GLY A 207 -32.80 3.08 23.27
C GLY A 207 -31.56 3.16 22.39
N SER A 208 -30.76 4.23 22.44
CA SER A 208 -29.44 4.31 21.77
C SER A 208 -28.36 3.47 22.47
N SER A 209 -28.57 3.13 23.76
CA SER A 209 -27.65 2.30 24.54
C SER A 209 -27.39 0.95 23.88
N GLY A 210 -26.12 0.54 23.83
CA GLY A 210 -25.68 -0.67 23.14
C GLY A 210 -25.31 -0.45 21.68
N GLY A 211 -25.69 0.68 21.07
CA GLY A 211 -25.31 1.05 19.73
C GLY A 211 -23.85 1.47 19.62
N PRO A 212 -23.23 1.39 18.44
CA PRO A 212 -21.84 1.76 18.25
C PRO A 212 -21.65 3.27 18.22
N LEU A 213 -20.52 3.75 18.77
CA LEU A 213 -19.88 5.02 18.46
C LEU A 213 -18.82 4.76 17.40
N VAL A 214 -18.90 5.44 16.25
CA VAL A 214 -18.02 5.19 15.11
C VAL A 214 -17.29 6.44 14.65
N ASP A 215 -16.17 6.26 13.96
CA ASP A 215 -15.48 7.31 13.22
C ASP A 215 -16.05 7.50 11.80
N ASP A 216 -15.49 8.47 11.05
CA ASP A 216 -15.93 8.79 9.68
C ASP A 216 -15.74 7.66 8.68
N CYS A 217 -14.92 6.66 9.00
CA CYS A 217 -14.77 5.44 8.20
C CYS A 217 -15.67 4.29 8.67
N GLY A 218 -16.65 4.54 9.55
CA GLY A 218 -17.57 3.53 10.07
C GLY A 218 -16.93 2.50 11.00
N ARG A 219 -15.75 2.79 11.60
CA ARG A 219 -15.09 1.87 12.51
C ARG A 219 -15.50 2.15 13.95
N VAL A 220 -15.76 1.11 14.69
CA VAL A 220 -16.24 1.20 16.09
C VAL A 220 -15.12 1.74 16.99
N LEU A 221 -15.43 2.79 17.73
CA LEU A 221 -14.61 3.41 18.77
C LEU A 221 -15.06 2.95 20.16
N GLY A 222 -16.36 2.71 20.34
CA GLY A 222 -16.96 2.32 21.60
C GLY A 222 -18.42 1.89 21.47
N VAL A 223 -19.04 1.55 22.61
CA VAL A 223 -20.45 1.23 22.75
C VAL A 223 -21.14 2.34 23.53
N ASN A 224 -22.10 3.04 22.95
CA ASN A 224 -22.89 4.07 23.64
C ASN A 224 -23.61 3.44 24.83
N SER A 225 -23.44 4.01 26.03
CA SER A 225 -24.00 3.45 27.26
C SER A 225 -25.00 4.41 27.92
N MET A 226 -24.57 5.59 28.29
CA MET A 226 -25.42 6.56 29.01
C MET A 226 -25.17 7.98 28.52
N GLY A 227 -26.16 8.85 28.70
CA GLY A 227 -26.02 10.30 28.58
C GLY A 227 -25.89 10.95 29.96
N SER A 228 -25.28 12.13 30.01
CA SER A 228 -25.42 13.00 31.18
C SER A 228 -26.87 13.45 31.33
N VAL A 229 -27.34 13.57 32.54
CA VAL A 229 -28.67 14.13 32.80
C VAL A 229 -28.52 15.65 32.86
N ALA A 230 -29.19 16.36 31.94
CA ALA A 230 -29.30 17.81 32.03
C ALA A 230 -30.21 18.16 33.20
N GLU A 231 -29.72 18.98 34.16
CA GLU A 231 -30.53 19.47 35.27
C GLU A 231 -31.36 20.68 34.85
N SER A 232 -30.95 21.36 33.78
CA SER A 232 -31.65 22.50 33.20
C SER A 232 -31.55 22.49 31.67
N ALA A 233 -32.44 23.24 31.00
CA ALA A 233 -32.43 23.38 29.54
C ALA A 233 -31.17 24.09 28.97
N ALA A 234 -30.33 24.65 29.85
CA ALA A 234 -29.09 25.31 29.49
C ALA A 234 -27.86 24.40 29.61
N ASP A 235 -28.03 23.19 30.17
CA ASP A 235 -26.90 22.26 30.34
C ASP A 235 -26.57 21.55 29.02
N ALA A 236 -25.27 21.40 28.77
CA ALA A 236 -24.81 20.58 27.64
C ALA A 236 -24.95 19.10 27.99
N GLU A 237 -25.55 18.35 27.08
CA GLU A 237 -25.65 16.89 27.19
C GLU A 237 -24.40 16.24 26.59
N PHE A 238 -23.82 15.32 27.35
CA PHE A 238 -22.68 14.49 26.90
C PHE A 238 -23.09 13.02 26.87
N GLY A 239 -22.57 12.30 25.89
CA GLY A 239 -22.67 10.85 25.82
C GLY A 239 -21.40 10.18 26.38
N PHE A 240 -21.59 9.03 27.01
CA PHE A 240 -20.53 8.14 27.43
C PHE A 240 -20.60 6.84 26.64
N ALA A 241 -19.50 6.44 26.03
CA ALA A 241 -19.38 5.16 25.37
C ALA A 241 -18.32 4.29 26.05
N VAL A 242 -18.62 3.01 26.26
CA VAL A 242 -17.63 2.02 26.75
C VAL A 242 -16.49 1.93 25.75
N SER A 243 -15.25 2.06 26.18
CA SER A 243 -14.10 2.11 25.29
C SER A 243 -13.79 0.76 24.65
N ASN A 244 -13.08 0.79 23.50
CA ASN A 244 -12.59 -0.42 22.83
C ASN A 244 -11.64 -1.27 23.68
N ARG A 245 -11.02 -0.69 24.72
CA ARG A 245 -10.17 -1.42 25.67
C ARG A 245 -11.01 -2.38 26.51
N GLU A 246 -12.11 -1.90 27.07
CA GLU A 246 -13.08 -2.70 27.82
C GLU A 246 -13.74 -3.75 26.94
N ILE A 247 -14.21 -3.35 25.76
CA ILE A 247 -14.82 -4.24 24.77
C ILE A 247 -13.88 -5.38 24.39
N ALA A 248 -12.63 -5.06 24.07
CA ALA A 248 -11.64 -6.06 23.68
C ALA A 248 -11.32 -7.06 24.80
N SER A 249 -11.31 -6.59 26.06
CA SER A 249 -11.15 -7.46 27.22
C SER A 249 -12.33 -8.41 27.35
N PHE A 250 -13.56 -7.88 27.30
CA PHE A 250 -14.80 -8.64 27.41
C PHE A 250 -14.95 -9.70 26.28
N LEU A 251 -14.73 -9.30 25.02
CA LEU A 251 -14.83 -10.23 23.88
C LEU A 251 -13.78 -11.35 23.93
N ARG A 252 -12.55 -11.06 24.37
CA ARG A 252 -11.51 -12.10 24.58
C ARG A 252 -11.92 -13.09 25.66
N GLN A 253 -12.48 -12.63 26.78
CA GLN A 253 -12.97 -13.49 27.85
C GLN A 253 -14.13 -14.36 27.37
N ALA A 254 -14.99 -13.83 26.50
CA ALA A 254 -16.08 -14.56 25.87
C ALA A 254 -15.63 -15.48 24.69
N GLY A 255 -14.32 -15.54 24.38
CA GLY A 255 -13.78 -16.38 23.30
C GLY A 255 -14.16 -15.90 21.90
N VAL A 256 -14.50 -14.62 21.72
CA VAL A 256 -14.92 -14.05 20.43
C VAL A 256 -13.76 -13.34 19.74
N GLN A 257 -13.46 -13.78 18.53
CA GLN A 257 -12.57 -13.05 17.64
C GLN A 257 -13.33 -11.96 16.90
N PHE A 258 -12.79 -10.75 16.85
CA PHE A 258 -13.38 -9.59 16.21
C PHE A 258 -12.40 -8.89 15.29
N ARG A 259 -12.90 -8.18 14.28
CA ARG A 259 -12.09 -7.43 13.31
C ARG A 259 -11.59 -6.13 13.92
N ARG A 260 -10.32 -5.81 13.73
CA ARG A 260 -9.73 -4.54 14.19
C ARG A 260 -8.70 -4.02 13.20
N THR A 261 -8.58 -2.70 13.13
CA THR A 261 -7.58 -2.01 12.33
C THR A 261 -7.02 -0.81 13.09
N ALA A 262 -5.72 -0.53 12.93
CA ALA A 262 -5.09 0.66 13.47
C ALA A 262 -4.78 1.70 12.37
N VAL A 263 -5.18 1.43 11.13
CA VAL A 263 -4.97 2.37 10.02
C VAL A 263 -5.82 3.62 10.26
N PRO A 264 -5.25 4.85 10.25
CA PRO A 264 -6.02 6.08 10.43
C PRO A 264 -7.10 6.23 9.35
N CYS A 265 -8.27 6.80 9.73
CA CYS A 265 -9.26 7.23 8.75
C CYS A 265 -8.73 8.44 8.01
N ARG A 266 -8.80 8.41 6.69
CA ARG A 266 -8.40 9.52 5.82
C ARG A 266 -9.53 9.85 4.89
N SER A 267 -9.77 11.14 4.70
CA SER A 267 -10.71 11.61 3.69
C SER A 267 -10.19 11.34 2.27
N ILE A 268 -11.09 11.30 1.29
CA ILE A 268 -10.73 11.16 -0.12
C ILE A 268 -9.74 12.26 -0.51
N ALA A 269 -9.99 13.51 -0.07
CA ALA A 269 -9.10 14.64 -0.34
C ALA A 269 -7.68 14.46 0.23
N GLU A 270 -7.54 13.86 1.41
CA GLU A 270 -6.23 13.54 1.99
C GLU A 270 -5.52 12.40 1.23
N LEU A 271 -6.28 11.43 0.74
CA LEU A 271 -5.73 10.35 -0.09
C LEU A 271 -5.23 10.89 -1.43
N ASP A 272 -6.03 11.72 -2.10
CA ASP A 272 -5.66 12.39 -3.35
C ASP A 272 -4.42 13.28 -3.18
N ALA A 273 -4.35 14.04 -2.08
CA ALA A 273 -3.19 14.87 -1.75
C ALA A 273 -1.92 14.04 -1.50
N LEU A 274 -2.06 12.87 -0.86
CA LEU A 274 -0.93 11.95 -0.65
C LEU A 274 -0.46 11.31 -1.95
N GLU A 275 -1.38 10.94 -2.84
CA GLU A 275 -1.04 10.40 -4.16
C GLU A 275 -0.35 11.46 -5.01
N ALA A 276 -0.89 12.67 -5.10
CA ALA A 276 -0.25 13.78 -5.80
C ALA A 276 1.15 14.10 -5.28
N LYS A 277 1.35 14.03 -3.96
CA LYS A 277 2.68 14.20 -3.36
C LYS A 277 3.64 13.07 -3.76
N ARG A 278 3.18 11.80 -3.76
CA ARG A 278 4.00 10.66 -4.19
C ARG A 278 4.42 10.77 -5.65
N GLU A 279 3.51 11.20 -6.52
CA GLU A 279 3.80 11.43 -7.94
C GLU A 279 4.84 12.55 -8.13
N ALA A 280 4.69 13.66 -7.40
CA ALA A 280 5.65 14.75 -7.42
C ALA A 280 7.05 14.30 -6.93
N ASP A 281 7.13 13.56 -5.84
CA ASP A 281 8.38 13.03 -5.29
C ASP A 281 9.03 12.04 -6.29
N ALA A 282 8.24 11.19 -6.94
CA ALA A 282 8.72 10.26 -7.96
C ALA A 282 9.30 10.98 -9.17
N LEU A 283 8.66 12.06 -9.63
CA LEU A 283 9.14 12.89 -10.74
C LEU A 283 10.48 13.58 -10.40
N ILE A 284 10.60 14.11 -9.18
CA ILE A 284 11.85 14.72 -8.70
C ILE A 284 13.00 13.70 -8.69
N LEU A 285 12.74 12.48 -8.19
CA LEU A 285 13.72 11.40 -8.18
C LEU A 285 14.15 11.00 -9.60
N GLN A 286 13.21 10.92 -10.53
CA GLN A 286 13.49 10.64 -11.93
C GLN A 286 14.39 11.72 -12.56
N GLN A 287 14.06 13.00 -12.36
CA GLN A 287 14.86 14.12 -12.85
C GLN A 287 16.29 14.10 -12.27
N GLN A 288 16.43 13.83 -10.98
CA GLN A 288 17.75 13.70 -10.34
C GLN A 288 18.56 12.54 -10.92
N GLN A 289 17.91 11.42 -11.22
CA GLN A 289 18.56 10.27 -11.83
C GLN A 289 19.05 10.59 -13.26
N GLU A 290 18.23 11.26 -14.05
CA GLU A 290 18.59 11.73 -15.39
C GLU A 290 19.77 12.72 -15.36
N GLN A 291 19.75 13.68 -14.43
CA GLN A 291 20.86 14.60 -14.24
C GLN A 291 22.16 13.88 -13.87
N ARG A 292 22.11 12.91 -12.95
CA ARG A 292 23.28 12.09 -12.59
C ARG A 292 23.80 11.30 -13.78
N ASN A 293 22.92 10.72 -14.57
CA ASN A 293 23.31 9.96 -15.76
C ASN A 293 23.96 10.88 -16.81
N ASN A 294 23.41 12.08 -17.02
CA ASN A 294 23.98 13.06 -17.96
C ASN A 294 25.36 13.54 -17.48
N MET A 295 25.52 13.88 -16.20
CA MET A 295 26.84 14.24 -15.64
C MET A 295 27.86 13.10 -15.73
N ALA A 296 27.41 11.86 -15.50
CA ALA A 296 28.28 10.68 -15.65
C ALA A 296 28.73 10.49 -17.11
N ARG A 297 27.82 10.67 -18.09
CA ARG A 297 28.14 10.62 -19.52
C ARG A 297 29.11 11.72 -19.92
N GLU A 298 28.88 12.97 -19.50
CA GLU A 298 29.82 14.08 -19.78
C GLU A 298 31.21 13.83 -19.20
N LYS A 299 31.28 13.29 -17.98
CA LYS A 299 32.55 12.94 -17.34
C LYS A 299 33.32 11.85 -18.11
N VAL A 300 32.58 10.84 -18.61
CA VAL A 300 33.20 9.79 -19.44
C VAL A 300 33.72 10.38 -20.77
N LEU A 301 32.91 11.21 -21.43
CA LEU A 301 33.29 11.84 -22.69
C LEU A 301 34.49 12.80 -22.53
N SER A 302 34.51 13.61 -21.46
CA SER A 302 35.61 14.52 -21.20
C SER A 302 36.92 13.76 -20.93
N SER A 303 36.85 12.71 -20.11
CA SER A 303 38.05 11.87 -19.82
C SER A 303 38.54 11.10 -21.07
N ALA A 304 37.64 10.69 -21.94
CA ALA A 304 37.97 10.04 -23.21
C ALA A 304 38.67 11.02 -24.17
N ARG A 305 38.18 12.27 -24.26
CA ARG A 305 38.82 13.34 -25.06
C ARG A 305 40.22 13.65 -24.54
N GLU A 306 40.36 13.75 -23.23
CA GLU A 306 41.65 14.02 -22.60
C GLU A 306 42.69 12.92 -22.88
N ARG A 307 42.31 11.65 -22.75
CA ARG A 307 43.16 10.49 -23.10
C ARG A 307 43.55 10.50 -24.58
N ALA A 308 42.56 10.71 -25.48
CA ALA A 308 42.80 10.76 -26.90
C ALA A 308 43.76 11.90 -27.27
N SER A 309 43.66 13.07 -26.60
CA SER A 309 44.60 14.19 -26.81
C SER A 309 46.03 13.86 -26.32
N GLN A 310 46.15 13.22 -25.16
CA GLN A 310 47.44 12.78 -24.61
C GLN A 310 48.12 11.75 -25.51
N ASP A 311 47.36 10.79 -26.04
CA ASP A 311 47.90 9.78 -26.97
C ASP A 311 48.43 10.42 -28.26
N ILE A 312 47.74 11.41 -28.80
CA ILE A 312 48.18 12.12 -30.01
C ILE A 312 49.43 12.97 -29.72
N VAL A 313 49.48 13.69 -28.59
CA VAL A 313 50.64 14.46 -28.17
C VAL A 313 51.85 13.57 -28.01
N SER A 314 51.75 12.46 -27.28
CA SER A 314 52.85 11.53 -27.05
C SER A 314 53.35 10.88 -28.36
N ALA A 315 52.43 10.49 -29.26
CA ALA A 315 52.79 9.97 -30.58
C ALA A 315 53.57 11.02 -31.41
N ARG A 316 53.16 12.29 -31.38
CA ARG A 316 53.86 13.38 -32.06
C ARG A 316 55.25 13.62 -31.49
N GLU A 317 55.40 13.67 -30.17
CA GLU A 317 56.70 13.84 -29.49
C GLU A 317 57.66 12.71 -29.84
N ASN A 318 57.16 11.46 -29.82
CA ASN A 318 57.96 10.29 -30.21
C ASN A 318 58.43 10.38 -31.67
N MET A 319 57.56 10.82 -32.60
CA MET A 319 57.94 10.98 -34.01
C MET A 319 58.90 12.13 -34.21
N ILE A 320 58.83 13.24 -33.47
CA ILE A 320 59.78 14.33 -33.49
C ILE A 320 61.14 13.84 -32.96
N ALA A 321 61.12 13.11 -31.84
CA ALA A 321 62.37 12.56 -31.28
C ALA A 321 63.01 11.58 -32.26
N LEU A 322 62.28 10.70 -32.90
CA LEU A 322 62.73 9.75 -33.89
C LEU A 322 63.33 10.48 -35.12
N SER A 323 62.70 11.53 -35.63
CA SER A 323 63.18 12.32 -36.74
C SER A 323 64.47 13.03 -36.35
N GLY A 324 64.60 13.55 -35.13
CA GLY A 324 65.82 14.15 -34.61
C GLY A 324 67.06 13.19 -34.56
N VAL A 325 66.80 11.97 -34.05
CA VAL A 325 67.80 10.90 -34.01
C VAL A 325 68.25 10.53 -35.42
N LEU A 326 67.32 10.37 -36.36
CA LEU A 326 67.63 10.05 -37.76
C LEU A 326 68.45 11.17 -38.43
N LEU A 327 68.18 12.45 -38.15
CA LEU A 327 68.98 13.59 -38.66
C LEU A 327 70.38 13.59 -38.07
N LEU A 328 70.55 13.35 -36.78
CA LEU A 328 71.85 13.25 -36.13
C LEU A 328 72.67 12.12 -36.73
N LEU A 329 72.09 10.93 -36.90
CA LEU A 329 72.77 9.80 -37.53
C LEU A 329 73.09 10.08 -38.99
N GLY A 330 72.23 10.76 -39.73
CA GLY A 330 72.52 11.23 -41.10
C GLY A 330 73.68 12.20 -41.16
N GLY A 331 73.74 13.18 -40.23
CA GLY A 331 74.81 14.13 -40.11
C GLY A 331 76.17 13.47 -39.77
N LEU A 332 76.14 12.48 -38.84
CA LEU A 332 77.33 11.69 -38.53
C LEU A 332 77.84 10.88 -39.72
N ALA A 333 76.90 10.32 -40.51
CA ALA A 333 77.26 9.59 -41.73
C ALA A 333 77.91 10.51 -42.79
N PHE A 334 77.44 11.76 -42.96
CA PHE A 334 78.05 12.75 -43.82
C PHE A 334 79.43 13.18 -43.30
N GLY A 335 79.58 13.40 -41.97
CA GLY A 335 80.88 13.70 -41.34
C GLY A 335 81.89 12.58 -41.57
N GLY A 336 81.46 11.30 -41.38
CA GLY A 336 82.27 10.13 -41.68
C GLY A 336 82.66 10.04 -43.16
N ALA A 337 81.75 10.43 -44.07
CA ALA A 337 82.06 10.47 -45.51
C ALA A 337 83.21 11.49 -45.86
N MET A 338 83.27 12.62 -45.12
CA MET A 338 84.42 13.57 -45.25
C MET A 338 85.73 12.97 -44.77
N MET A 339 85.71 12.22 -43.66
CA MET A 339 86.90 11.52 -43.16
C MET A 339 87.42 10.48 -44.20
N PHE A 340 86.50 9.66 -44.78
CA PHE A 340 86.88 8.69 -45.81
C PHE A 340 87.35 9.35 -47.11
N ASN A 341 87.06 10.61 -47.35
CA ASN A 341 87.66 11.41 -48.43
C ASN A 341 89.14 11.73 -48.16
N ALA A 342 89.45 12.07 -46.92
CA ALA A 342 90.84 12.34 -46.50
C ALA A 342 91.72 11.07 -46.53
N GLU A 343 91.16 9.90 -46.28
CA GLU A 343 91.80 8.59 -46.30
C GLU A 343 91.84 7.94 -47.70
N HIS A 344 91.44 8.62 -48.77
CA HIS A 344 91.46 8.13 -50.21
C HIS A 344 90.64 6.82 -50.39
N LYS A 345 89.54 6.57 -49.63
CA LYS A 345 88.66 5.38 -49.70
C LYS A 345 87.35 5.66 -50.43
N PRO A 346 87.28 5.73 -51.78
CA PRO A 346 86.12 6.25 -52.52
C PRO A 346 84.89 5.39 -52.41
N ARG A 347 84.99 4.06 -52.21
CA ARG A 347 83.84 3.15 -52.05
C ARG A 347 83.16 3.35 -50.68
N GLN A 348 83.90 3.60 -49.60
CA GLN A 348 83.34 3.81 -48.27
C GLN A 348 82.69 5.20 -48.18
N ARG A 349 83.29 6.23 -48.78
CA ARG A 349 82.68 7.56 -48.90
C ARG A 349 81.38 7.54 -49.62
N LYS A 350 81.23 6.84 -50.76
CA LYS A 350 79.94 6.74 -51.48
C LYS A 350 78.88 6.06 -50.63
N ARG A 351 79.23 5.00 -49.89
CA ARG A 351 78.25 4.28 -48.99
C ARG A 351 77.84 5.18 -47.84
N ALA A 352 78.73 5.93 -47.21
CA ALA A 352 78.43 6.85 -46.12
C ALA A 352 77.53 8.02 -46.58
N MET A 353 77.84 8.61 -47.77
CA MET A 353 77.00 9.67 -48.35
C MET A 353 75.60 9.17 -48.69
N LEU A 354 75.46 7.96 -49.28
CA LEU A 354 74.16 7.38 -49.59
C LEU A 354 73.37 7.06 -48.33
N GLY A 355 74.00 6.48 -47.29
CA GLY A 355 73.39 6.20 -46.01
C GLY A 355 72.95 7.51 -45.29
N GLY A 356 73.78 8.55 -45.31
CA GLY A 356 73.38 9.84 -44.74
C GLY A 356 72.21 10.50 -45.45
N ALA A 357 72.17 10.40 -46.79
CA ALA A 357 71.01 10.91 -47.58
C ALA A 357 69.72 10.15 -47.29
N VAL A 358 69.80 8.83 -47.22
CA VAL A 358 68.60 7.99 -46.89
C VAL A 358 68.04 8.27 -45.50
N LEU A 359 68.98 8.41 -44.49
CA LEU A 359 68.54 8.75 -43.12
C LEU A 359 67.95 10.15 -43.03
N SER A 360 68.47 11.13 -43.76
CA SER A 360 67.93 12.49 -43.80
C SER A 360 66.51 12.53 -44.45
N VAL A 361 66.36 11.81 -45.57
CA VAL A 361 65.03 11.67 -46.21
C VAL A 361 64.05 10.97 -45.32
N ALA A 362 64.45 9.87 -44.67
CA ALA A 362 63.60 9.16 -43.72
C ALA A 362 63.21 10.06 -42.55
N ALA A 363 64.05 10.89 -42.02
CA ALA A 363 63.75 11.85 -40.96
C ALA A 363 62.69 12.86 -41.37
N VAL A 364 62.80 13.40 -42.59
CA VAL A 364 61.80 14.33 -43.15
C VAL A 364 60.42 13.62 -43.31
N VAL A 365 60.43 12.40 -43.84
CA VAL A 365 59.18 11.62 -44.00
C VAL A 365 58.52 11.36 -42.66
N VAL A 366 59.26 10.91 -41.63
CA VAL A 366 58.72 10.69 -40.28
C VAL A 366 58.20 11.98 -39.71
N PHE A 367 58.84 13.12 -39.91
CA PHE A 367 58.36 14.40 -39.43
C PHE A 367 57.05 14.85 -40.05
N PHE A 368 56.79 14.58 -41.34
CA PHE A 368 55.55 14.92 -42.01
C PHE A 368 54.43 13.90 -41.81
N LEU A 369 54.74 12.64 -41.51
CA LEU A 369 53.73 11.59 -41.22
C LEU A 369 53.19 11.66 -39.79
N ARG A 370 53.55 12.64 -38.97
CA ARG A 370 53.03 12.80 -37.60
C ARG A 370 51.51 12.96 -37.57
N PRO A 371 50.79 12.35 -36.59
CA PRO A 371 49.32 12.42 -36.52
C PRO A 371 48.82 13.86 -36.31
N SER A 372 47.70 14.21 -36.95
CA SER A 372 47.05 15.51 -36.80
C SER A 372 46.05 15.49 -35.63
N PHE A 373 45.77 16.66 -35.06
CA PHE A 373 44.75 16.82 -33.98
C PHE A 373 43.30 16.61 -34.48
N SER A 374 43.04 16.66 -35.78
CA SER A 374 41.71 16.45 -36.36
C SER A 374 41.14 15.05 -36.13
N GLY A 375 41.99 14.05 -35.80
CA GLY A 375 41.57 12.67 -35.52
C GLY A 375 41.05 12.45 -34.09
N ILE A 376 40.97 13.48 -33.22
CA ILE A 376 40.46 13.33 -31.83
C ILE A 376 38.96 13.03 -31.83
N GLU A 377 38.21 13.77 -32.63
CA GLU A 377 36.75 13.62 -32.69
C GLU A 377 36.35 12.27 -33.27
N ASP A 378 37.06 11.76 -34.26
CA ASP A 378 36.79 10.43 -34.83
C ASP A 378 37.05 9.30 -33.81
N LYS A 379 38.12 9.42 -32.99
CA LYS A 379 38.39 8.45 -31.92
C LYS A 379 37.36 8.48 -30.80
N VAL A 380 36.84 9.65 -30.44
CA VAL A 380 35.82 9.81 -29.41
C VAL A 380 34.46 9.29 -29.91
N ALA A 381 34.14 9.46 -31.19
CA ALA A 381 32.93 8.96 -31.81
C ALA A 381 32.82 7.43 -31.89
N MET A 382 33.94 6.72 -31.84
CA MET A 382 33.99 5.25 -31.86
C MET A 382 33.86 4.60 -30.49
N LEU A 383 33.77 5.36 -29.40
CA LEU A 383 33.62 4.81 -28.07
C LEU A 383 32.14 4.44 -27.84
N PRO A 384 31.86 3.21 -27.35
CA PRO A 384 30.48 2.83 -26.97
C PRO A 384 30.01 3.73 -25.80
N VAL A 385 29.00 4.53 -26.04
CA VAL A 385 28.33 5.42 -25.08
C VAL A 385 27.22 4.71 -24.36
#